data_32857f33a3b1b973513a61e906029a1d
#
_entry.id   32857f33a3b1b973513a61e906029a1d
#
_cell.length_a   1.000
_cell.length_b   1.000
_cell.length_c   1.000
_cell.angle_alpha   90.00
_cell.angle_beta   90.00
_cell.angle_gamma   90.00
#
_symmetry.space_group_name_H-M   'P 1'
#
loop_
_entity.id
_entity.type
_entity.pdbx_description
1 polymer ?
#
loop_
_entity_poly.entity_id
_entity_poly.type
_entity_poly.pdbx_seq_one_letter_code
_entity_poly.pdbx_strand_id
1 'polypeptide(L)'
;AAKNGLKKGQLLMIQTNKGVNKQDSEPEIESTFEHTIVRGESLYSISKTYKVPIRSIIALNPGSERGIKAGATLKIPQRYQKPEKQSIPLVQKDTQTAMNTADSEVVEDSSNGTSNEYVYHTIADGETLFSISKRYDVDIETILKLNPGISPTHMKKGSVIRITPDTKELNVTIEPKQLYTEYKVRKKETLYSISKKFGTTVEEIKKCNPNIKQIKQDDIINIPAGIEYNTVTAENPITNAEINNIYNKLYKSDKKGVINVAVILPFMLRQSSPDTKACLYTEYYQGFLMAVDSLKRQGASINVYAYDSEESESTVRRILSDPILKEMDLIIAPENDSHIKLIADFGLANDINVVNTFSLKNEEVSHNAKVFQTNIPHSYLYAEAADRFIRYLGNRKVVFLSHTPEEPDKRDFIGGLKEELNRAHIAYHEIKFGNELNLLDQDSILADASGIVFVPTSAKKKVLSLIVAPIESLKEKRADLDIALFGYPEWLTQVPEYLNEFYKLNTYLYSRFYANPFEEDTKTFHKRFLYWYNKDMINASPQYALLGFDTGIYFLSAIREHGKNFASQDIRPSIDRIQTDFSFQRVNNWSGFINKSFYFINFTPNFTIRKIRE
;
A
#
# COMPACT_ATOMS: atom_id res chain seq x y z
N ALA A 1 -23.55 37.19 0.13
CA ALA A 1 -22.79 36.39 1.09
C ALA A 1 -21.27 36.68 1.09
N ALA A 2 -20.77 37.54 0.19
CA ALA A 2 -19.33 37.81 0.07
C ALA A 2 -18.80 38.99 0.92
N LYS A 3 -19.61 39.63 1.72
CA LYS A 3 -19.18 40.84 2.47
C LYS A 3 -18.41 40.59 3.77
N ASN A 4 -18.36 39.36 4.27
CA ASN A 4 -17.77 39.05 5.60
C ASN A 4 -16.60 38.05 5.56
N GLY A 5 -15.92 37.91 4.45
CA GLY A 5 -14.76 37.01 4.33
C GLY A 5 -15.11 35.51 4.46
N LEU A 6 -14.39 34.67 3.73
CA LEU A 6 -14.55 33.20 3.77
C LEU A 6 -13.78 32.63 4.98
N LYS A 7 -14.44 31.79 5.78
CA LYS A 7 -13.80 31.05 6.87
C LYS A 7 -13.22 29.71 6.35
N LYS A 8 -12.07 29.31 6.88
CA LYS A 8 -11.42 28.04 6.54
C LYS A 8 -12.37 26.86 6.83
N GLY A 9 -12.68 26.06 5.79
CA GLY A 9 -13.61 24.92 5.88
C GLY A 9 -15.03 25.21 5.38
N GLN A 10 -15.33 26.38 4.87
CA GLN A 10 -16.64 26.72 4.33
C GLN A 10 -16.75 26.26 2.87
N LEU A 11 -17.75 25.42 2.58
CA LEU A 11 -18.09 25.00 1.23
C LEU A 11 -18.82 26.13 0.50
N LEU A 12 -18.26 26.59 -0.59
CA LEU A 12 -18.88 27.57 -1.49
C LEU A 12 -19.55 26.84 -2.64
N MET A 13 -20.86 26.93 -2.75
CA MET A 13 -21.57 26.53 -3.97
C MET A 13 -21.54 27.68 -4.96
N ILE A 14 -20.80 27.51 -6.05
CA ILE A 14 -20.79 28.46 -7.18
C ILE A 14 -21.85 27.98 -8.17
N GLN A 15 -22.95 28.71 -8.27
CA GLN A 15 -23.91 28.50 -9.36
C GLN A 15 -23.32 29.04 -10.66
N THR A 16 -22.88 28.15 -11.55
CA THR A 16 -22.63 28.51 -12.95
C THR A 16 -23.95 28.44 -13.68
N ASN A 17 -24.48 29.61 -14.06
CA ASN A 17 -25.63 29.69 -14.99
C ASN A 17 -25.22 29.15 -16.36
N LYS A 18 -25.41 27.87 -16.62
CA LYS A 18 -25.61 27.29 -17.95
C LYS A 18 -26.67 26.20 -17.82
N GLY A 19 -27.70 26.35 -18.65
CA GLY A 19 -28.90 25.55 -18.64
C GLY A 19 -28.64 24.05 -18.55
N VAL A 20 -29.25 23.43 -17.59
CA VAL A 20 -29.26 21.99 -17.41
C VAL A 20 -30.30 21.40 -18.36
N ASN A 21 -29.86 20.80 -19.44
CA ASN A 21 -30.63 19.73 -20.06
C ASN A 21 -30.27 18.43 -19.36
N LYS A 22 -31.25 17.94 -18.61
CA LYS A 22 -31.23 16.57 -18.05
C LYS A 22 -31.32 15.59 -19.20
N GLN A 23 -30.28 14.82 -19.40
CA GLN A 23 -30.28 13.38 -19.73
C GLN A 23 -28.82 12.94 -19.88
N ASP A 24 -28.14 12.77 -18.74
CA ASP A 24 -27.00 11.85 -18.72
C ASP A 24 -27.61 10.45 -18.69
N SER A 25 -27.59 9.80 -19.85
CA SER A 25 -27.85 8.35 -19.93
C SER A 25 -26.82 7.64 -19.06
N GLU A 26 -27.29 6.83 -18.11
CA GLU A 26 -26.43 5.91 -17.38
C GLU A 26 -25.66 5.02 -18.38
N PRO A 27 -24.35 4.79 -18.17
CA PRO A 27 -23.58 3.92 -19.04
C PRO A 27 -24.14 2.50 -18.97
N GLU A 28 -24.44 1.88 -20.10
CA GLU A 28 -24.79 0.47 -20.17
C GLU A 28 -23.63 -0.37 -19.65
N ILE A 29 -23.89 -1.08 -18.54
CA ILE A 29 -22.92 -1.96 -17.90
C ILE A 29 -23.19 -3.38 -18.41
N GLU A 30 -22.40 -3.81 -19.40
CA GLU A 30 -22.58 -5.11 -20.06
C GLU A 30 -22.23 -6.30 -19.16
N SER A 31 -21.28 -6.14 -18.22
CA SER A 31 -20.86 -7.20 -17.31
C SER A 31 -20.23 -6.62 -16.04
N THR A 32 -20.32 -7.37 -14.94
CA THR A 32 -19.72 -7.00 -13.65
C THR A 32 -18.94 -8.16 -13.06
N PHE A 33 -17.93 -7.86 -12.25
CA PHE A 33 -17.28 -8.84 -11.39
C PHE A 33 -17.31 -8.36 -9.93
N GLU A 34 -17.08 -9.29 -9.01
CA GLU A 34 -17.08 -9.01 -7.59
C GLU A 34 -15.67 -8.77 -7.07
N HIS A 35 -15.47 -7.62 -6.43
CA HIS A 35 -14.24 -7.27 -5.74
C HIS A 35 -14.45 -7.37 -4.23
N THR A 36 -13.71 -8.23 -3.55
CA THR A 36 -13.71 -8.29 -2.08
C THR A 36 -12.81 -7.20 -1.53
N ILE A 37 -13.40 -6.26 -0.81
CA ILE A 37 -12.71 -5.10 -0.25
C ILE A 37 -11.61 -5.57 0.70
N VAL A 38 -10.38 -5.19 0.40
CA VAL A 38 -9.23 -5.42 1.27
C VAL A 38 -9.14 -4.28 2.28
N ARG A 39 -8.65 -4.57 3.46
CA ARG A 39 -8.51 -3.59 4.53
C ARG A 39 -7.61 -2.41 4.08
N GLY A 40 -8.12 -1.20 4.23
CA GLY A 40 -7.44 0.04 3.78
C GLY A 40 -7.86 0.52 2.40
N GLU A 41 -8.69 -0.23 1.66
CA GLU A 41 -9.26 0.24 0.41
C GLU A 41 -10.40 1.24 0.63
N SER A 42 -10.54 2.15 -0.32
CA SER A 42 -11.63 3.11 -0.43
C SER A 42 -12.28 3.00 -1.81
N LEU A 43 -13.50 3.50 -1.97
CA LEU A 43 -14.11 3.59 -3.31
C LEU A 43 -13.22 4.32 -4.30
N TYR A 44 -12.43 5.28 -3.83
CA TYR A 44 -11.50 6.01 -4.67
C TYR A 44 -10.32 5.12 -5.13
N SER A 45 -9.68 4.37 -4.21
CA SER A 45 -8.59 3.46 -4.59
C SER A 45 -9.09 2.35 -5.52
N ILE A 46 -10.27 1.78 -5.24
CA ILE A 46 -10.90 0.76 -6.08
C ILE A 46 -11.25 1.33 -7.47
N SER A 47 -11.85 2.52 -7.53
CA SER A 47 -12.12 3.25 -8.78
C SER A 47 -10.86 3.45 -9.62
N LYS A 48 -9.75 3.80 -8.98
CA LYS A 48 -8.46 3.97 -9.67
C LYS A 48 -7.86 2.65 -10.12
N THR A 49 -7.90 1.63 -9.28
CA THR A 49 -7.38 0.29 -9.58
C THR A 49 -8.01 -0.28 -10.84
N TYR A 50 -9.34 -0.16 -10.93
CA TYR A 50 -10.10 -0.73 -12.04
C TYR A 50 -10.41 0.28 -13.15
N LYS A 51 -9.94 1.52 -13.03
CA LYS A 51 -10.17 2.63 -13.98
C LYS A 51 -11.66 2.87 -14.28
N VAL A 52 -12.52 2.65 -13.30
CA VAL A 52 -13.97 2.89 -13.40
C VAL A 52 -14.37 4.09 -12.54
N PRO A 53 -15.29 4.95 -12.98
CA PRO A 53 -15.74 6.06 -12.17
C PRO A 53 -16.40 5.59 -10.86
N ILE A 54 -16.13 6.28 -9.76
CA ILE A 54 -16.74 5.99 -8.46
C ILE A 54 -18.27 5.93 -8.56
N ARG A 55 -18.88 6.82 -9.36
CA ARG A 55 -20.34 6.84 -9.57
C ARG A 55 -20.87 5.52 -10.14
N SER A 56 -20.11 4.85 -11.02
CA SER A 56 -20.50 3.56 -11.59
C SER A 56 -20.39 2.44 -10.59
N ILE A 57 -19.40 2.49 -9.69
CA ILE A 57 -19.29 1.55 -8.56
C ILE A 57 -20.46 1.76 -7.59
N ILE A 58 -20.79 3.00 -7.23
CA ILE A 58 -21.91 3.32 -6.34
C ILE A 58 -23.25 2.89 -6.95
N ALA A 59 -23.46 3.11 -8.25
CA ALA A 59 -24.68 2.72 -8.94
C ALA A 59 -24.93 1.20 -8.87
N LEU A 60 -23.85 0.39 -8.94
CA LEU A 60 -23.93 -1.08 -8.79
C LEU A 60 -23.99 -1.54 -7.33
N ASN A 61 -23.64 -0.67 -6.38
CA ASN A 61 -23.55 -0.98 -4.95
C ASN A 61 -24.21 0.12 -4.12
N PRO A 62 -25.54 0.26 -4.16
CA PRO A 62 -26.26 1.29 -3.40
C PRO A 62 -25.93 1.21 -1.90
N GLY A 63 -25.61 2.36 -1.30
CA GLY A 63 -25.21 2.45 0.11
C GLY A 63 -23.68 2.47 0.33
N SER A 64 -22.88 2.13 -0.69
CA SER A 64 -21.41 2.16 -0.59
C SER A 64 -20.85 3.58 -0.43
N GLU A 65 -21.61 4.61 -0.82
CA GLU A 65 -21.27 6.02 -0.64
C GLU A 65 -21.14 6.44 0.84
N ARG A 66 -21.79 5.68 1.75
CA ARG A 66 -21.74 5.91 3.20
C ARG A 66 -20.52 5.25 3.86
N GLY A 67 -19.78 4.48 3.10
CA GLY A 67 -18.58 3.77 3.51
C GLY A 67 -18.57 2.32 3.09
N ILE A 68 -17.39 1.78 2.86
CA ILE A 68 -17.17 0.39 2.51
C ILE A 68 -16.42 -0.33 3.63
N LYS A 69 -16.69 -1.62 3.82
CA LYS A 69 -16.10 -2.43 4.90
C LYS A 69 -15.18 -3.49 4.31
N ALA A 70 -14.00 -3.67 4.89
CA ALA A 70 -13.10 -4.75 4.53
C ALA A 70 -13.80 -6.12 4.68
N GLY A 71 -13.61 -6.99 3.70
CA GLY A 71 -14.27 -8.29 3.63
C GLY A 71 -15.67 -8.26 3.00
N ALA A 72 -16.26 -7.09 2.76
CA ALA A 72 -17.47 -6.98 1.96
C ALA A 72 -17.15 -7.03 0.46
N THR A 73 -18.13 -7.37 -0.35
CA THR A 73 -17.99 -7.48 -1.80
C THR A 73 -18.63 -6.30 -2.50
N LEU A 74 -17.93 -5.73 -3.47
CA LEU A 74 -18.44 -4.70 -4.39
C LEU A 74 -18.53 -5.26 -5.81
N LYS A 75 -19.62 -4.97 -6.49
CA LYS A 75 -19.76 -5.21 -7.94
C LYS A 75 -19.04 -4.10 -8.68
N ILE A 76 -18.07 -4.46 -9.52
CA ILE A 76 -17.28 -3.54 -10.33
C ILE A 76 -17.61 -3.78 -11.82
N PRO A 77 -17.80 -2.73 -12.64
CA PRO A 77 -17.98 -2.92 -14.07
C PRO A 77 -16.76 -3.59 -14.69
N GLN A 78 -16.98 -4.64 -15.47
CA GLN A 78 -15.89 -5.34 -16.16
C GLN A 78 -15.33 -4.55 -17.33
N ARG A 79 -16.20 -3.79 -18.02
CA ARG A 79 -15.86 -2.77 -19.01
C ARG A 79 -16.57 -1.48 -18.66
N TYR A 80 -15.89 -0.36 -18.80
CA TYR A 80 -16.48 0.96 -18.71
C TYR A 80 -16.31 1.67 -20.05
N GLN A 81 -17.42 1.88 -20.77
CA GLN A 81 -17.44 2.73 -21.95
C GLN A 81 -17.79 4.16 -21.52
N LYS A 82 -16.92 5.11 -21.83
CA LYS A 82 -17.18 6.53 -21.61
C LYS A 82 -18.24 6.96 -22.61
N PRO A 83 -19.36 7.60 -22.20
CA PRO A 83 -20.33 8.11 -23.18
C PRO A 83 -19.64 9.11 -24.12
N GLU A 84 -19.72 8.86 -25.42
CA GLU A 84 -19.22 9.77 -26.44
C GLU A 84 -19.94 11.11 -26.32
N LYS A 85 -19.17 12.20 -26.28
CA LYS A 85 -19.70 13.55 -26.46
C LYS A 85 -20.17 13.66 -27.89
N GLN A 86 -21.47 13.67 -28.13
CA GLN A 86 -22.04 14.07 -29.42
C GLN A 86 -21.53 15.46 -29.79
N SER A 87 -20.74 15.51 -30.83
CA SER A 87 -20.32 16.76 -31.47
C SER A 87 -21.53 17.43 -32.11
N ILE A 88 -21.88 18.60 -31.59
CA ILE A 88 -22.86 19.49 -32.20
C ILE A 88 -22.25 20.06 -33.48
N PRO A 89 -22.94 20.04 -34.64
CA PRO A 89 -22.41 20.62 -35.87
C PRO A 89 -22.29 22.14 -35.73
N LEU A 90 -21.09 22.66 -35.95
CA LEU A 90 -20.85 24.09 -36.12
C LEU A 90 -21.43 24.56 -37.44
N VAL A 91 -22.41 25.46 -37.38
CA VAL A 91 -22.91 26.24 -38.50
C VAL A 91 -21.80 27.15 -39.00
N GLN A 92 -21.42 26.98 -40.24
CA GLN A 92 -20.51 27.87 -40.95
C GLN A 92 -21.10 29.28 -41.07
N LYS A 93 -20.30 30.27 -40.79
CA LYS A 93 -20.48 31.63 -41.28
C LYS A 93 -19.18 32.09 -41.90
N ASP A 94 -19.26 32.28 -43.22
CA ASP A 94 -18.23 32.84 -44.07
C ASP A 94 -17.78 34.21 -43.60
N THR A 95 -16.49 34.48 -43.62
CA THR A 95 -15.94 35.73 -44.19
C THR A 95 -14.44 35.53 -44.49
N GLN A 96 -14.13 35.75 -45.75
CA GLN A 96 -12.79 35.80 -46.35
C GLN A 96 -11.99 36.97 -45.79
N THR A 97 -10.70 36.81 -45.62
CA THR A 97 -9.70 37.65 -46.31
C THR A 97 -8.26 37.16 -46.03
N ALA A 98 -7.52 37.21 -47.07
CA ALA A 98 -6.24 36.65 -47.47
C ALA A 98 -4.96 37.09 -46.69
N MET A 99 -3.98 36.28 -46.93
CA MET A 99 -2.57 36.51 -47.31
C MET A 99 -1.45 36.26 -46.27
N ASN A 100 -0.71 35.26 -46.62
CA ASN A 100 0.75 35.13 -46.84
C ASN A 100 1.63 34.56 -45.72
N THR A 101 2.09 33.35 -46.03
CA THR A 101 3.47 32.80 -46.07
C THR A 101 4.35 32.88 -44.84
N ALA A 102 4.63 31.73 -44.27
CA ALA A 102 6.02 31.19 -44.18
C ALA A 102 5.98 29.77 -43.61
N ASP A 103 6.68 28.89 -44.30
CA ASP A 103 6.95 27.49 -43.94
C ASP A 103 7.49 27.33 -42.51
N SER A 104 6.87 26.45 -41.77
CA SER A 104 7.54 25.64 -40.77
C SER A 104 6.74 24.34 -40.61
N GLU A 105 7.39 23.25 -40.95
CA GLU A 105 6.91 21.90 -40.80
C GLU A 105 6.48 21.67 -39.34
N VAL A 106 5.17 21.53 -39.18
CA VAL A 106 4.61 21.01 -37.93
C VAL A 106 4.70 19.49 -38.01
N VAL A 107 5.65 18.94 -37.31
CA VAL A 107 5.68 17.52 -36.99
C VAL A 107 4.43 17.26 -36.16
N GLU A 108 3.44 16.62 -36.74
CA GLU A 108 2.29 16.08 -36.03
C GLU A 108 2.81 15.04 -35.02
N ASP A 109 2.84 15.45 -33.78
CA ASP A 109 3.04 14.54 -32.65
C ASP A 109 1.74 13.73 -32.47
N SER A 110 1.66 12.60 -33.17
CA SER A 110 0.60 11.62 -33.02
C SER A 110 0.78 10.83 -31.73
N SER A 111 0.67 11.50 -30.60
CA SER A 111 0.41 10.84 -29.31
C SER A 111 -1.08 10.51 -29.20
N ASN A 112 -1.54 9.55 -29.99
CA ASN A 112 -2.76 8.81 -29.71
C ASN A 112 -2.53 8.00 -28.43
N GLY A 113 -2.77 8.62 -27.29
CA GLY A 113 -2.94 7.93 -26.03
C GLY A 113 -4.20 7.09 -26.07
N THR A 114 -4.12 5.91 -26.67
CA THR A 114 -5.13 4.86 -26.52
C THR A 114 -5.21 4.54 -25.04
N SER A 115 -6.32 4.95 -24.40
CA SER A 115 -6.68 4.47 -23.07
C SER A 115 -6.91 2.97 -23.20
N ASN A 116 -5.89 2.16 -22.89
CA ASN A 116 -6.00 0.71 -22.83
C ASN A 116 -6.97 0.36 -21.71
N GLU A 117 -8.23 0.13 -22.02
CA GLU A 117 -9.23 -0.39 -21.12
C GLU A 117 -8.98 -1.89 -20.97
N TYR A 118 -8.54 -2.33 -19.78
CA TYR A 118 -8.34 -3.75 -19.50
C TYR A 118 -9.66 -4.43 -19.17
N VAL A 119 -9.82 -5.66 -19.63
CA VAL A 119 -10.80 -6.61 -19.12
C VAL A 119 -10.24 -7.21 -17.83
N TYR A 120 -11.07 -7.34 -16.79
CA TYR A 120 -10.68 -7.94 -15.51
C TYR A 120 -11.40 -9.28 -15.35
N HIS A 121 -10.66 -10.32 -14.96
CA HIS A 121 -11.18 -11.65 -14.70
C HIS A 121 -10.89 -12.06 -13.26
N THR A 122 -11.92 -12.56 -12.57
CA THR A 122 -11.77 -13.14 -11.22
C THR A 122 -11.57 -14.65 -11.35
N ILE A 123 -10.44 -15.13 -10.86
CA ILE A 123 -10.07 -16.55 -10.94
C ILE A 123 -11.07 -17.38 -10.13
N ALA A 124 -11.77 -18.29 -10.80
CA ALA A 124 -12.66 -19.25 -10.19
C ALA A 124 -11.89 -20.47 -9.63
N ASP A 125 -12.58 -21.27 -8.85
CA ASP A 125 -11.99 -22.51 -8.32
C ASP A 125 -11.70 -23.51 -9.43
N GLY A 126 -10.48 -24.04 -9.47
CA GLY A 126 -10.04 -24.98 -10.50
C GLY A 126 -9.67 -24.37 -11.86
N GLU A 127 -9.80 -23.06 -12.05
CA GLU A 127 -9.30 -22.41 -13.26
C GLU A 127 -7.78 -22.43 -13.34
N THR A 128 -7.29 -22.59 -14.56
CA THR A 128 -5.86 -22.57 -14.90
C THR A 128 -5.55 -21.45 -15.87
N LEU A 129 -4.29 -21.02 -15.96
CA LEU A 129 -3.87 -20.05 -16.97
C LEU A 129 -4.24 -20.49 -18.38
N PHE A 130 -4.21 -21.80 -18.64
CA PHE A 130 -4.61 -22.37 -19.93
C PHE A 130 -6.11 -22.18 -20.19
N SER A 131 -6.99 -22.48 -19.22
CA SER A 131 -8.44 -22.29 -19.40
C SER A 131 -8.80 -20.81 -19.60
N ILE A 132 -8.13 -19.90 -18.89
CA ILE A 132 -8.33 -18.46 -19.05
C ILE A 132 -7.80 -17.97 -20.41
N SER A 133 -6.62 -18.43 -20.82
CA SER A 133 -6.04 -18.17 -22.14
C SER A 133 -6.99 -18.54 -23.27
N LYS A 134 -7.63 -19.71 -23.19
CA LYS A 134 -8.63 -20.16 -24.17
C LYS A 134 -9.92 -19.37 -24.12
N ARG A 135 -10.40 -19.02 -22.93
CA ARG A 135 -11.62 -18.21 -22.76
C ARG A 135 -11.53 -16.85 -23.43
N TYR A 136 -10.38 -16.20 -23.32
CA TYR A 136 -10.19 -14.83 -23.80
C TYR A 136 -9.40 -14.75 -25.12
N ASP A 137 -9.02 -15.88 -25.71
CA ASP A 137 -8.16 -15.98 -26.90
C ASP A 137 -6.87 -15.15 -26.77
N VAL A 138 -6.23 -15.24 -25.59
CA VAL A 138 -5.00 -14.53 -25.25
C VAL A 138 -3.93 -15.55 -24.87
N ASP A 139 -2.73 -15.37 -25.36
CA ASP A 139 -1.62 -16.27 -25.01
C ASP A 139 -1.22 -16.16 -23.54
N ILE A 140 -0.74 -17.26 -22.96
CA ILE A 140 -0.36 -17.36 -21.54
C ILE A 140 0.78 -16.39 -21.20
N GLU A 141 1.70 -16.15 -22.12
CA GLU A 141 2.83 -15.23 -21.91
C GLU A 141 2.32 -13.81 -21.73
N THR A 142 1.35 -13.39 -22.51
CA THR A 142 0.67 -12.09 -22.39
C THR A 142 -0.06 -11.95 -21.05
N ILE A 143 -0.83 -12.98 -20.65
CA ILE A 143 -1.51 -12.97 -19.34
C ILE A 143 -0.49 -12.82 -18.21
N LEU A 144 0.62 -13.55 -18.24
CA LEU A 144 1.68 -13.47 -17.25
C LEU A 144 2.35 -12.10 -17.25
N LYS A 145 2.67 -11.53 -18.41
CA LYS A 145 3.26 -10.17 -18.52
C LYS A 145 2.37 -9.10 -17.94
N LEU A 146 1.06 -9.19 -18.17
CA LEU A 146 0.08 -8.26 -17.60
C LEU A 146 -0.13 -8.45 -16.09
N ASN A 147 0.21 -9.62 -15.55
CA ASN A 147 -0.03 -9.99 -14.16
C ASN A 147 1.20 -10.63 -13.53
N PRO A 148 2.29 -9.90 -13.34
CA PRO A 148 3.52 -10.46 -12.78
C PRO A 148 3.41 -10.96 -11.34
N GLY A 149 2.27 -10.71 -10.68
CA GLY A 149 1.94 -11.25 -9.36
C GLY A 149 1.39 -12.68 -9.37
N ILE A 150 1.11 -13.24 -10.56
CA ILE A 150 0.61 -14.62 -10.68
C ILE A 150 1.76 -15.58 -10.91
N SER A 151 1.73 -16.70 -10.22
CA SER A 151 2.54 -17.87 -10.52
C SER A 151 1.64 -19.00 -11.04
N PRO A 152 2.08 -19.79 -12.04
CA PRO A 152 1.32 -20.95 -12.53
C PRO A 152 0.99 -21.97 -11.44
N THR A 153 1.83 -22.04 -10.40
CA THR A 153 1.67 -22.95 -9.27
C THR A 153 0.82 -22.37 -8.13
N HIS A 154 0.49 -21.08 -8.16
CA HIS A 154 -0.21 -20.37 -7.09
C HIS A 154 -1.29 -19.44 -7.63
N MET A 155 -2.25 -20.03 -8.37
CA MET A 155 -3.45 -19.33 -8.80
C MET A 155 -4.47 -19.34 -7.66
N LYS A 156 -4.61 -18.20 -6.99
CA LYS A 156 -5.49 -18.09 -5.84
C LYS A 156 -6.93 -17.81 -6.30
N LYS A 157 -7.89 -18.67 -5.94
CA LYS A 157 -9.33 -18.42 -6.11
C LYS A 157 -9.71 -17.04 -5.58
N GLY A 158 -10.52 -16.31 -6.33
CA GLY A 158 -11.01 -14.98 -5.98
C GLY A 158 -10.02 -13.85 -6.26
N SER A 159 -8.79 -14.15 -6.70
CA SER A 159 -7.89 -13.09 -7.14
C SER A 159 -8.27 -12.60 -8.53
N VAL A 160 -8.06 -11.31 -8.78
CA VAL A 160 -8.40 -10.66 -10.05
C VAL A 160 -7.15 -10.52 -10.91
N ILE A 161 -7.29 -10.73 -12.21
CA ILE A 161 -6.23 -10.55 -13.21
C ILE A 161 -6.68 -9.62 -14.32
N ARG A 162 -5.71 -8.97 -14.97
CA ARG A 162 -5.91 -8.18 -16.18
C ARG A 162 -5.78 -9.06 -17.41
N ILE A 163 -6.68 -8.85 -18.35
CA ILE A 163 -6.62 -9.41 -19.70
C ILE A 163 -6.46 -8.23 -20.68
N THR A 164 -5.99 -8.47 -21.90
CA THR A 164 -5.80 -7.42 -22.90
C THR A 164 -7.14 -6.76 -23.29
N PRO A 165 -7.13 -5.47 -23.69
CA PRO A 165 -8.36 -4.73 -24.02
C PRO A 165 -9.11 -5.24 -25.25
N ASP A 166 -8.42 -5.84 -26.22
CA ASP A 166 -8.98 -6.27 -27.51
C ASP A 166 -9.53 -7.70 -27.49
N THR A 167 -9.60 -8.32 -26.33
CA THR A 167 -10.13 -9.68 -26.23
C THR A 167 -11.64 -9.65 -26.31
N LYS A 168 -12.18 -10.26 -27.34
CA LYS A 168 -13.59 -10.65 -27.38
C LYS A 168 -13.72 -11.87 -26.48
N GLU A 169 -14.60 -11.80 -25.48
CA GLU A 169 -15.06 -13.00 -24.79
C GLU A 169 -15.63 -13.92 -25.87
N LEU A 170 -14.93 -15.01 -26.15
CA LEU A 170 -15.52 -16.03 -27.00
C LEU A 170 -16.70 -16.58 -26.22
N ASN A 171 -17.92 -16.39 -26.72
CA ASN A 171 -19.14 -17.01 -26.21
C ASN A 171 -19.07 -18.53 -26.39
N VAL A 172 -18.10 -19.14 -25.72
CA VAL A 172 -18.11 -20.59 -25.52
C VAL A 172 -19.00 -20.80 -24.32
N THR A 173 -20.21 -21.24 -24.55
CA THR A 173 -21.13 -21.66 -23.51
C THR A 173 -20.56 -22.93 -22.89
N ILE A 174 -19.61 -22.76 -21.98
CA ILE A 174 -19.10 -23.82 -21.12
C ILE A 174 -20.09 -23.92 -19.97
N GLU A 175 -20.99 -24.90 -20.02
CA GLU A 175 -21.85 -25.18 -18.87
C GLU A 175 -20.94 -25.71 -17.75
N PRO A 176 -20.79 -24.96 -16.66
CA PRO A 176 -19.95 -25.38 -15.55
C PRO A 176 -20.68 -26.49 -14.79
N LYS A 177 -20.11 -27.71 -14.78
CA LYS A 177 -20.59 -28.79 -13.94
C LYS A 177 -20.02 -28.62 -12.54
N GLN A 178 -20.85 -28.16 -11.60
CA GLN A 178 -20.48 -28.05 -10.20
C GLN A 178 -20.19 -29.43 -9.61
N LEU A 179 -18.96 -29.67 -9.15
CA LEU A 179 -18.59 -30.82 -8.37
C LEU A 179 -18.87 -30.62 -6.90
N TYR A 180 -19.33 -31.67 -6.23
CA TYR A 180 -19.65 -31.67 -4.82
C TYR A 180 -18.88 -32.77 -4.09
N THR A 181 -18.48 -32.48 -2.84
CA THR A 181 -18.00 -33.46 -1.89
C THR A 181 -19.02 -33.60 -0.78
N GLU A 182 -19.52 -34.80 -0.53
CA GLU A 182 -20.40 -35.07 0.61
C GLU A 182 -19.63 -34.93 1.92
N TYR A 183 -20.17 -34.13 2.85
CA TYR A 183 -19.60 -33.92 4.16
C TYR A 183 -20.59 -34.21 5.26
N LYS A 184 -20.22 -35.08 6.20
CA LYS A 184 -21.02 -35.39 7.39
C LYS A 184 -20.72 -34.38 8.49
N VAL A 185 -21.75 -33.63 8.87
CA VAL A 185 -21.67 -32.55 9.90
C VAL A 185 -21.33 -33.16 11.26
N ARG A 186 -20.30 -32.60 11.92
CA ARG A 186 -19.88 -33.04 13.26
C ARG A 186 -20.60 -32.27 14.35
N LYS A 187 -20.53 -32.77 15.58
CA LYS A 187 -21.13 -32.13 16.77
C LYS A 187 -20.61 -30.69 16.92
N LYS A 188 -21.53 -29.73 17.08
CA LYS A 188 -21.28 -28.30 17.25
C LYS A 188 -20.72 -27.58 16.00
N GLU A 189 -20.64 -28.20 14.85
CA GLU A 189 -20.30 -27.48 13.61
C GLU A 189 -21.47 -26.62 13.13
N THR A 190 -21.15 -25.49 12.52
CA THR A 190 -22.09 -24.57 11.88
C THR A 190 -21.74 -24.41 10.40
N LEU A 191 -22.66 -23.98 9.57
CA LEU A 191 -22.35 -23.68 8.16
C LEU A 191 -21.16 -22.74 8.03
N TYR A 192 -21.00 -21.80 8.96
CA TYR A 192 -19.87 -20.88 8.99
C TYR A 192 -18.55 -21.60 9.31
N SER A 193 -18.51 -22.48 10.32
CA SER A 193 -17.28 -23.24 10.62
C SER A 193 -16.89 -24.18 9.51
N ILE A 194 -17.89 -24.77 8.84
CA ILE A 194 -17.68 -25.67 7.70
C ILE A 194 -17.19 -24.88 6.47
N SER A 195 -17.77 -23.70 6.18
CA SER A 195 -17.31 -22.85 5.08
C SER A 195 -15.85 -22.43 5.26
N LYS A 196 -15.45 -22.08 6.47
CA LYS A 196 -14.03 -21.77 6.81
C LYS A 196 -13.11 -22.97 6.60
N LYS A 197 -13.56 -24.17 7.03
CA LYS A 197 -12.78 -25.41 6.92
C LYS A 197 -12.51 -25.81 5.47
N PHE A 198 -13.48 -25.59 4.59
CA PHE A 198 -13.40 -25.98 3.18
C PHE A 198 -13.05 -24.81 2.24
N GLY A 199 -12.78 -23.62 2.77
CA GLY A 199 -12.39 -22.44 1.98
C GLY A 199 -13.49 -21.93 1.04
N THR A 200 -14.75 -22.14 1.41
CA THR A 200 -15.94 -21.73 0.65
C THR A 200 -16.78 -20.72 1.46
N THR A 201 -17.93 -20.28 0.92
CA THR A 201 -18.85 -19.39 1.64
C THR A 201 -20.10 -20.14 2.12
N VAL A 202 -20.78 -19.58 3.12
CA VAL A 202 -22.06 -20.14 3.61
C VAL A 202 -23.11 -20.14 2.50
N GLU A 203 -23.10 -19.12 1.65
CA GLU A 203 -24.00 -18.94 0.51
C GLU A 203 -23.77 -20.04 -0.55
N GLU A 204 -22.52 -20.36 -0.85
CA GLU A 204 -22.18 -21.44 -1.78
C GLU A 204 -22.60 -22.81 -1.24
N ILE A 205 -22.38 -23.08 0.06
CA ILE A 205 -22.86 -24.31 0.68
C ILE A 205 -24.39 -24.38 0.61
N LYS A 206 -25.11 -23.29 0.89
CA LYS A 206 -26.59 -23.23 0.80
C LYS A 206 -27.09 -23.45 -0.63
N LYS A 207 -26.42 -22.89 -1.64
CA LYS A 207 -26.77 -23.13 -3.06
C LYS A 207 -26.68 -24.59 -3.42
N CYS A 208 -25.67 -25.30 -2.91
CA CYS A 208 -25.50 -26.74 -3.13
C CYS A 208 -26.47 -27.59 -2.30
N ASN A 209 -27.18 -27.00 -1.35
CA ASN A 209 -28.08 -27.67 -0.41
C ASN A 209 -29.37 -26.86 -0.23
N PRO A 210 -30.17 -26.65 -1.28
CA PRO A 210 -31.32 -25.72 -1.26
C PRO A 210 -32.41 -26.11 -0.24
N ASN A 211 -32.45 -27.38 0.16
CA ASN A 211 -33.46 -27.91 1.09
C ASN A 211 -33.04 -27.78 2.56
N ILE A 212 -31.78 -27.36 2.84
CA ILE A 212 -31.27 -27.29 4.21
C ILE A 212 -31.49 -25.89 4.80
N LYS A 213 -32.43 -25.78 5.74
CA LYS A 213 -32.65 -24.54 6.52
C LYS A 213 -31.70 -24.42 7.70
N GLN A 214 -31.42 -25.52 8.38
CA GLN A 214 -30.48 -25.63 9.51
C GLN A 214 -29.78 -26.97 9.44
N ILE A 215 -28.47 -27.00 9.79
CA ILE A 215 -27.70 -28.23 9.88
C ILE A 215 -27.72 -28.78 11.30
N LYS A 216 -27.74 -30.08 11.42
CA LYS A 216 -27.63 -30.85 12.66
C LYS A 216 -26.45 -31.81 12.58
N GLN A 217 -26.01 -32.26 13.74
CA GLN A 217 -25.01 -33.34 13.78
C GLN A 217 -25.50 -34.55 12.96
N ASP A 218 -24.57 -35.16 12.24
CA ASP A 218 -24.76 -36.29 11.35
C ASP A 218 -25.50 -36.02 10.02
N ASP A 219 -25.95 -34.80 9.77
CA ASP A 219 -26.47 -34.42 8.45
C ASP A 219 -25.35 -34.54 7.41
N ILE A 220 -25.74 -35.04 6.21
CA ILE A 220 -24.85 -35.05 5.06
C ILE A 220 -25.17 -33.84 4.20
N ILE A 221 -24.17 -33.01 3.96
CA ILE A 221 -24.29 -31.81 3.13
C ILE A 221 -23.29 -31.86 1.97
N ASN A 222 -23.66 -31.26 0.87
CA ASN A 222 -22.80 -31.09 -0.30
C ASN A 222 -21.93 -29.86 -0.11
N ILE A 223 -20.63 -30.03 -0.15
CA ILE A 223 -19.66 -28.94 -0.14
C ILE A 223 -19.18 -28.74 -1.59
N PRO A 224 -19.16 -27.49 -2.11
CA PRO A 224 -18.61 -27.25 -3.45
C PRO A 224 -17.14 -27.71 -3.51
N ALA A 225 -16.84 -28.65 -4.38
CA ALA A 225 -15.50 -29.25 -4.52
C ALA A 225 -14.73 -28.70 -5.73
N GLY A 226 -15.37 -27.83 -6.53
CA GLY A 226 -14.79 -27.23 -7.73
C GLY A 226 -15.82 -27.22 -8.88
N ILE A 227 -15.42 -26.60 -9.97
CA ILE A 227 -16.20 -26.59 -11.21
C ILE A 227 -15.43 -27.39 -12.25
N GLU A 228 -16.01 -28.47 -12.74
CA GLU A 228 -15.47 -29.18 -13.88
C GLU A 228 -15.92 -28.47 -15.15
N TYR A 229 -14.99 -27.89 -15.86
CA TYR A 229 -15.25 -27.32 -17.18
C TYR A 229 -15.11 -28.48 -18.20
N ASN A 230 -16.13 -28.72 -19.00
CA ASN A 230 -16.00 -29.59 -20.16
C ASN A 230 -14.97 -28.93 -21.09
N THR A 231 -13.73 -29.37 -21.02
CA THR A 231 -12.67 -28.94 -21.91
C THR A 231 -13.05 -29.35 -23.33
N VAL A 232 -13.32 -28.37 -24.18
CA VAL A 232 -13.20 -28.57 -25.62
C VAL A 232 -11.78 -29.10 -25.82
N THR A 233 -11.63 -30.28 -26.31
CA THR A 233 -10.36 -30.93 -26.64
C THR A 233 -9.66 -30.07 -27.68
N ALA A 234 -8.87 -29.10 -27.24
CA ALA A 234 -7.93 -28.44 -28.11
C ALA A 234 -6.83 -29.46 -28.45
N GLU A 235 -6.56 -29.62 -29.72
CA GLU A 235 -5.41 -30.37 -30.19
C GLU A 235 -4.16 -29.78 -29.49
N ASN A 236 -3.49 -30.57 -28.67
CA ASN A 236 -2.34 -30.26 -27.84
C ASN A 236 -2.56 -29.24 -26.68
N PRO A 237 -3.07 -29.67 -25.52
CA PRO A 237 -3.08 -28.83 -24.35
C PRO A 237 -1.65 -28.49 -23.91
N ILE A 238 -1.34 -27.21 -23.74
CA ILE A 238 -0.08 -26.74 -23.15
C ILE A 238 0.03 -27.35 -21.75
N THR A 239 1.12 -28.06 -21.49
CA THR A 239 1.35 -28.71 -20.20
C THR A 239 1.73 -27.73 -19.11
N ASN A 240 1.49 -28.07 -17.84
CA ASN A 240 1.97 -27.26 -16.71
C ASN A 240 3.50 -27.06 -16.73
N ALA A 241 4.26 -28.00 -17.29
CA ALA A 241 5.71 -27.87 -17.46
C ALA A 241 6.05 -26.77 -18.47
N GLU A 242 5.34 -26.67 -19.58
CA GLU A 242 5.52 -25.61 -20.57
C GLU A 242 5.13 -24.24 -20.02
N ILE A 243 4.03 -24.16 -19.28
CA ILE A 243 3.61 -22.93 -18.59
C ILE A 243 4.67 -22.47 -17.58
N ASN A 244 5.23 -23.40 -16.79
CA ASN A 244 6.32 -23.11 -15.88
C ASN A 244 7.59 -22.67 -16.61
N ASN A 245 7.87 -23.23 -17.78
CA ASN A 245 9.00 -22.78 -18.61
C ASN A 245 8.83 -21.34 -19.12
N ILE A 246 7.61 -20.98 -19.57
CA ILE A 246 7.28 -19.60 -19.96
C ILE A 246 7.45 -18.67 -18.76
N TYR A 247 6.90 -19.02 -17.60
CA TYR A 247 7.03 -18.24 -16.38
C TYR A 247 8.50 -18.04 -15.97
N ASN A 248 9.28 -19.12 -15.95
CA ASN A 248 10.69 -19.06 -15.61
C ASN A 248 11.49 -18.21 -16.60
N LYS A 249 11.18 -18.29 -17.90
CA LYS A 249 11.82 -17.46 -18.93
C LYS A 249 11.55 -15.97 -18.71
N LEU A 250 10.33 -15.61 -18.28
CA LEU A 250 9.92 -14.24 -18.02
C LEU A 250 10.50 -13.68 -16.71
N TYR A 251 10.54 -14.52 -15.67
CA TYR A 251 10.83 -14.07 -14.30
C TYR A 251 12.04 -14.74 -13.66
N LYS A 252 12.84 -15.47 -14.44
CA LYS A 252 14.08 -16.04 -13.93
C LYS A 252 14.95 -14.93 -13.37
N SER A 253 15.41 -15.14 -12.15
CA SER A 253 16.24 -14.22 -11.42
C SER A 253 17.68 -14.76 -11.41
N ASP A 254 18.56 -14.09 -12.12
CA ASP A 254 19.99 -14.43 -12.15
C ASP A 254 20.78 -13.39 -11.34
N LYS A 255 21.77 -13.85 -10.59
CA LYS A 255 22.69 -12.96 -9.86
C LYS A 255 23.31 -11.95 -10.80
N LYS A 256 23.40 -10.69 -10.37
CA LYS A 256 24.04 -9.63 -11.15
C LYS A 256 25.53 -9.50 -10.81
N GLY A 257 26.36 -9.55 -11.84
CA GLY A 257 27.81 -9.30 -11.70
C GLY A 257 28.11 -7.83 -11.45
N VAL A 258 27.50 -6.95 -12.25
CA VAL A 258 27.60 -5.48 -12.12
C VAL A 258 26.20 -4.90 -11.99
N ILE A 259 25.99 -4.04 -11.02
CA ILE A 259 24.71 -3.36 -10.77
C ILE A 259 24.82 -1.91 -11.25
N ASN A 260 23.90 -1.49 -12.11
CA ASN A 260 23.80 -0.12 -12.56
C ASN A 260 22.59 0.56 -11.89
N VAL A 261 22.81 1.66 -11.19
CA VAL A 261 21.75 2.39 -10.49
C VAL A 261 21.77 3.86 -10.85
N ALA A 262 20.61 4.41 -11.22
CA ALA A 262 20.42 5.84 -11.39
C ALA A 262 19.75 6.46 -10.14
N VAL A 263 20.25 7.61 -9.72
CA VAL A 263 19.66 8.43 -8.66
C VAL A 263 19.24 9.76 -9.27
N ILE A 264 17.93 9.96 -9.43
CA ILE A 264 17.36 11.16 -10.08
C ILE A 264 16.67 11.97 -8.99
N LEU A 265 17.32 12.98 -8.45
CA LEU A 265 16.83 13.78 -7.32
C LEU A 265 17.03 15.28 -7.59
N PRO A 266 16.20 16.15 -6.98
CA PRO A 266 16.35 17.59 -7.17
C PRO A 266 17.44 18.13 -6.23
N PHE A 267 18.69 17.99 -6.65
CA PHE A 267 19.84 18.51 -5.91
C PHE A 267 19.97 20.03 -6.01
N MET A 268 19.32 20.65 -6.99
CA MET A 268 19.30 22.11 -7.24
C MET A 268 20.71 22.69 -7.37
N LEU A 269 21.61 22.02 -8.08
CA LEU A 269 23.03 22.34 -8.17
C LEU A 269 23.32 23.72 -8.80
N ARG A 270 22.36 24.29 -9.54
CA ARG A 270 22.52 25.63 -10.14
C ARG A 270 22.14 26.77 -9.18
N GLN A 271 21.54 26.44 -8.05
CA GLN A 271 21.17 27.45 -7.06
C GLN A 271 22.38 27.76 -6.17
N SER A 272 22.66 29.05 -5.97
CA SER A 272 23.74 29.49 -5.08
C SER A 272 23.48 29.17 -3.61
N SER A 273 22.21 29.02 -3.22
CA SER A 273 21.77 28.61 -1.89
C SER A 273 20.62 27.63 -2.01
N PRO A 274 20.89 26.32 -2.06
CA PRO A 274 19.86 25.30 -2.09
C PRO A 274 18.99 25.37 -0.85
N ASP A 275 17.69 25.09 -1.02
CA ASP A 275 16.77 25.04 0.10
C ASP A 275 17.02 23.80 1.00
N THR A 276 16.32 23.76 2.13
CA THR A 276 16.44 22.63 3.07
C THR A 276 16.09 21.29 2.42
N LYS A 277 15.15 21.27 1.48
CA LYS A 277 14.70 20.07 0.81
C LYS A 277 15.79 19.52 -0.12
N ALA A 278 16.44 20.36 -0.92
CA ALA A 278 17.58 19.98 -1.75
C ALA A 278 18.75 19.45 -0.90
N CYS A 279 18.99 20.07 0.26
CA CYS A 279 20.00 19.60 1.22
C CYS A 279 19.65 18.20 1.76
N LEU A 280 18.38 17.91 2.07
CA LEU A 280 17.92 16.59 2.51
C LEU A 280 18.09 15.53 1.41
N TYR A 281 17.78 15.85 0.16
CA TYR A 281 18.04 14.92 -0.95
C TYR A 281 19.53 14.65 -1.17
N THR A 282 20.36 15.67 -1.02
CA THR A 282 21.81 15.51 -1.05
C THR A 282 22.27 14.59 0.07
N GLU A 283 21.73 14.74 1.26
CA GLU A 283 22.06 13.89 2.41
C GLU A 283 21.58 12.44 2.22
N TYR A 284 20.42 12.23 1.63
CA TYR A 284 19.97 10.91 1.23
C TYR A 284 20.98 10.24 0.25
N TYR A 285 21.39 10.98 -0.77
CA TYR A 285 22.39 10.48 -1.73
C TYR A 285 23.73 10.17 -1.06
N GLN A 286 24.18 11.00 -0.13
CA GLN A 286 25.38 10.75 0.67
C GLN A 286 25.29 9.44 1.45
N GLY A 287 24.16 9.19 2.11
CA GLY A 287 23.89 7.92 2.79
C GLY A 287 23.85 6.73 1.83
N PHE A 288 23.24 6.90 0.67
CA PHE A 288 23.20 5.88 -0.38
C PHE A 288 24.62 5.52 -0.86
N LEU A 289 25.52 6.49 -1.05
CA LEU A 289 26.91 6.24 -1.40
C LEU A 289 27.67 5.49 -0.29
N MET A 290 27.35 5.71 0.98
CA MET A 290 27.93 4.94 2.08
C MET A 290 27.48 3.47 2.05
N ALA A 291 26.25 3.19 1.61
CA ALA A 291 25.77 1.82 1.36
C ALA A 291 26.55 1.17 0.19
N VAL A 292 26.71 1.91 -0.90
CA VAL A 292 27.52 1.45 -2.07
C VAL A 292 28.94 1.10 -1.65
N ASP A 293 29.61 1.97 -0.87
CA ASP A 293 30.97 1.68 -0.35
C ASP A 293 30.97 0.41 0.53
N SER A 294 29.99 0.28 1.41
CA SER A 294 29.91 -0.88 2.29
C SER A 294 29.76 -2.19 1.51
N LEU A 295 28.93 -2.20 0.46
CA LEU A 295 28.74 -3.37 -0.41
C LEU A 295 29.95 -3.61 -1.33
N LYS A 296 30.60 -2.57 -1.82
CA LYS A 296 31.86 -2.69 -2.60
C LYS A 296 32.97 -3.34 -1.78
N ARG A 297 33.08 -3.02 -0.50
CA ARG A 297 34.03 -3.69 0.42
C ARG A 297 33.71 -5.18 0.59
N GLN A 298 32.47 -5.59 0.36
CA GLN A 298 32.04 -7.00 0.32
C GLN A 298 32.13 -7.62 -1.10
N GLY A 299 32.83 -6.96 -2.03
CA GLY A 299 33.04 -7.46 -3.38
C GLY A 299 31.92 -7.21 -4.38
N ALA A 300 30.96 -6.31 -4.10
CA ALA A 300 29.97 -5.91 -5.08
C ALA A 300 30.57 -4.97 -6.12
N SER A 301 30.15 -5.11 -7.39
CA SER A 301 30.48 -4.17 -8.46
C SER A 301 29.24 -3.31 -8.75
N ILE A 302 29.33 -2.00 -8.49
CA ILE A 302 28.18 -1.09 -8.54
C ILE A 302 28.59 0.20 -9.25
N ASN A 303 27.84 0.58 -10.28
CA ASN A 303 27.92 1.87 -10.95
C ASN A 303 26.75 2.76 -10.51
N VAL A 304 27.04 3.99 -10.10
CA VAL A 304 26.03 4.97 -9.68
C VAL A 304 26.04 6.14 -10.65
N TYR A 305 24.86 6.43 -11.22
CA TYR A 305 24.62 7.56 -12.12
C TYR A 305 23.72 8.56 -11.42
N ALA A 306 24.24 9.72 -11.05
CA ALA A 306 23.48 10.75 -10.35
C ALA A 306 23.05 11.86 -11.30
N TYR A 307 21.78 12.23 -11.26
CA TYR A 307 21.19 13.27 -12.10
C TYR A 307 20.42 14.27 -11.23
N ASP A 308 20.61 15.56 -11.52
CA ASP A 308 19.81 16.64 -10.93
C ASP A 308 18.52 16.83 -11.72
N SER A 309 17.36 16.54 -11.13
CA SER A 309 16.06 16.71 -11.77
C SER A 309 15.60 18.18 -11.80
N GLU A 310 16.26 19.07 -11.05
CA GLU A 310 15.97 20.51 -10.98
C GLU A 310 14.48 20.83 -10.69
N GLU A 311 13.73 19.89 -10.10
CA GLU A 311 12.26 19.94 -9.94
C GLU A 311 11.51 20.26 -11.26
N SER A 312 12.10 19.89 -12.41
CA SER A 312 11.62 20.23 -13.75
C SER A 312 11.27 18.98 -14.53
N GLU A 313 10.02 18.89 -14.99
CA GLU A 313 9.56 17.79 -15.85
C GLU A 313 10.34 17.71 -17.17
N SER A 314 10.64 18.86 -17.79
CA SER A 314 11.45 18.90 -19.00
C SER A 314 12.88 18.40 -18.79
N THR A 315 13.48 18.67 -17.61
CA THR A 315 14.77 18.12 -17.22
C THR A 315 14.68 16.60 -17.03
N VAL A 316 13.64 16.09 -16.37
CA VAL A 316 13.43 14.64 -16.22
C VAL A 316 13.28 13.97 -17.59
N ARG A 317 12.46 14.52 -18.52
CA ARG A 317 12.32 14.00 -19.88
C ARG A 317 13.68 13.95 -20.63
N ARG A 318 14.47 15.01 -20.52
CA ARG A 318 15.83 15.06 -21.10
C ARG A 318 16.75 14.01 -20.48
N ILE A 319 16.71 13.81 -19.17
CA ILE A 319 17.48 12.76 -18.47
C ILE A 319 17.06 11.39 -19.02
N LEU A 320 15.76 11.09 -19.10
CA LEU A 320 15.25 9.80 -19.58
C LEU A 320 15.53 9.56 -21.06
N SER A 321 15.90 10.57 -21.84
CA SER A 321 16.36 10.40 -23.22
C SER A 321 17.82 9.92 -23.36
N ASP A 322 18.60 9.90 -22.25
CA ASP A 322 19.94 9.36 -22.25
C ASP A 322 19.90 7.83 -22.41
N PRO A 323 20.50 7.28 -23.48
CA PRO A 323 20.49 5.84 -23.75
C PRO A 323 21.04 4.98 -22.60
N ILE A 324 21.96 5.52 -21.81
CA ILE A 324 22.58 4.78 -20.68
C ILE A 324 21.55 4.39 -19.63
N LEU A 325 20.44 5.15 -19.49
CA LEU A 325 19.40 4.84 -18.52
C LEU A 325 18.65 3.56 -18.82
N LYS A 326 18.66 3.06 -20.06
CA LYS A 326 18.07 1.76 -20.40
C LYS A 326 18.86 0.58 -19.83
N GLU A 327 20.11 0.82 -19.46
CA GLU A 327 21.01 -0.20 -18.88
C GLU A 327 20.89 -0.28 -17.35
N MET A 328 20.03 0.50 -16.74
CA MET A 328 19.86 0.53 -15.28
C MET A 328 19.13 -0.72 -14.78
N ASP A 329 19.46 -1.13 -13.58
CA ASP A 329 18.77 -2.16 -12.81
C ASP A 329 17.77 -1.53 -11.83
N LEU A 330 18.06 -0.30 -11.41
CA LEU A 330 17.31 0.45 -10.41
C LEU A 330 17.34 1.95 -10.70
N ILE A 331 16.21 2.62 -10.51
CA ILE A 331 16.13 4.08 -10.50
C ILE A 331 15.52 4.54 -9.18
N ILE A 332 16.22 5.42 -8.47
CA ILE A 332 15.66 6.15 -7.31
C ILE A 332 14.98 7.40 -7.84
N ALA A 333 13.66 7.51 -7.60
CA ALA A 333 12.83 8.59 -8.13
C ALA A 333 12.67 9.75 -7.11
N PRO A 334 12.44 11.00 -7.58
CA PRO A 334 12.15 12.16 -6.74
C PRO A 334 10.74 12.08 -6.13
N GLU A 335 10.33 13.13 -5.39
CA GLU A 335 9.03 13.15 -4.71
C GLU A 335 7.84 13.56 -5.61
N ASN A 336 8.09 14.36 -6.64
CA ASN A 336 7.03 14.93 -7.48
C ASN A 336 6.29 13.85 -8.27
N ASP A 337 4.96 13.81 -8.16
CA ASP A 337 4.13 12.77 -8.76
C ASP A 337 4.23 12.70 -10.29
N SER A 338 4.32 13.84 -10.99
CA SER A 338 4.49 13.85 -12.46
C SER A 338 5.86 13.29 -12.87
N HIS A 339 6.90 13.56 -12.11
CA HIS A 339 8.24 13.02 -12.34
C HIS A 339 8.28 11.51 -12.06
N ILE A 340 7.65 11.07 -10.97
CA ILE A 340 7.54 9.65 -10.65
C ILE A 340 6.83 8.90 -11.77
N LYS A 341 5.73 9.47 -12.30
CA LYS A 341 5.00 8.87 -13.41
C LYS A 341 5.89 8.65 -14.63
N LEU A 342 6.61 9.67 -15.08
CA LEU A 342 7.52 9.57 -16.23
C LEU A 342 8.60 8.49 -16.02
N ILE A 343 9.20 8.47 -14.82
CA ILE A 343 10.25 7.50 -14.47
C ILE A 343 9.66 6.09 -14.34
N ALA A 344 8.46 5.96 -13.80
CA ALA A 344 7.77 4.69 -13.65
C ALA A 344 7.39 4.09 -15.02
N ASP A 345 6.83 4.91 -15.92
CA ASP A 345 6.51 4.51 -17.29
C ASP A 345 7.79 4.07 -18.05
N PHE A 346 8.88 4.82 -17.91
CA PHE A 346 10.18 4.45 -18.46
C PHE A 346 10.71 3.13 -17.87
N GLY A 347 10.61 2.96 -16.55
CA GLY A 347 11.03 1.74 -15.86
C GLY A 347 10.24 0.51 -16.30
N LEU A 348 8.93 0.65 -16.51
CA LEU A 348 8.09 -0.43 -17.02
C LEU A 348 8.48 -0.83 -18.45
N ALA A 349 8.69 0.17 -19.32
CA ALA A 349 9.01 -0.04 -20.72
C ALA A 349 10.41 -0.70 -20.93
N ASN A 350 11.36 -0.48 -20.01
CA ASN A 350 12.73 -0.96 -20.10
C ASN A 350 13.10 -2.04 -19.07
N ASP A 351 12.10 -2.60 -18.37
CA ASP A 351 12.28 -3.63 -17.33
C ASP A 351 13.23 -3.18 -16.20
N ILE A 352 13.06 -1.95 -15.69
CA ILE A 352 13.87 -1.34 -14.64
C ILE A 352 13.02 -1.11 -13.39
N ASN A 353 13.53 -1.51 -12.23
CA ASN A 353 12.86 -1.25 -10.95
C ASN A 353 12.96 0.23 -10.57
N VAL A 354 11.88 0.81 -10.09
CA VAL A 354 11.78 2.21 -9.67
C VAL A 354 11.42 2.29 -8.20
N VAL A 355 12.26 2.96 -7.43
CA VAL A 355 12.03 3.16 -5.99
C VAL A 355 11.48 4.56 -5.75
N ASN A 356 10.25 4.61 -5.26
CA ASN A 356 9.63 5.83 -4.75
C ASN A 356 9.80 5.88 -3.24
N THR A 357 10.78 6.69 -2.78
CA THR A 357 11.09 6.82 -1.36
C THR A 357 10.35 7.98 -0.69
N PHE A 358 10.06 9.03 -1.41
CA PHE A 358 9.70 10.32 -0.83
C PHE A 358 8.20 10.64 -0.87
N SER A 359 7.51 10.28 -1.95
CA SER A 359 6.07 10.51 -2.05
C SER A 359 5.28 9.49 -1.23
N LEU A 360 4.32 9.97 -0.43
CA LEU A 360 3.47 9.12 0.42
C LEU A 360 2.25 8.55 -0.30
N LYS A 361 1.77 9.22 -1.35
CA LYS A 361 0.46 8.96 -1.96
C LYS A 361 0.51 8.83 -3.49
N ASN A 362 1.62 8.34 -4.01
CA ASN A 362 1.75 8.16 -5.44
C ASN A 362 0.92 6.96 -5.93
N GLU A 363 0.14 7.16 -6.98
CA GLU A 363 -0.77 6.13 -7.53
C GLU A 363 -0.07 5.12 -8.44
N GLU A 364 1.15 5.41 -8.90
CA GLU A 364 1.87 4.54 -9.85
C GLU A 364 2.09 3.14 -9.30
N VAL A 365 2.26 2.99 -7.98
CA VAL A 365 2.37 1.68 -7.35
C VAL A 365 1.15 0.78 -7.59
N SER A 366 -0.03 1.34 -7.82
CA SER A 366 -1.27 0.57 -8.01
C SER A 366 -1.40 -0.07 -9.39
N HIS A 367 -0.64 0.37 -10.38
CA HIS A 367 -0.76 -0.10 -11.77
C HIS A 367 0.56 -0.34 -12.49
N ASN A 368 1.68 -0.06 -11.87
CA ASN A 368 3.00 -0.29 -12.45
C ASN A 368 3.78 -1.33 -11.63
N ALA A 369 4.03 -2.48 -12.21
CA ALA A 369 4.66 -3.63 -11.56
C ALA A 369 6.12 -3.42 -11.13
N LYS A 370 6.78 -2.38 -11.66
CA LYS A 370 8.19 -2.06 -11.39
C LYS A 370 8.39 -1.04 -10.27
N VAL A 371 7.31 -0.46 -9.74
CA VAL A 371 7.37 0.55 -8.69
C VAL A 371 7.41 -0.07 -7.29
N PHE A 372 8.39 0.35 -6.50
CA PHE A 372 8.53 0.05 -5.08
C PHE A 372 8.26 1.30 -4.26
N GLN A 373 7.13 1.34 -3.59
CA GLN A 373 6.72 2.42 -2.69
C GLN A 373 7.27 2.13 -1.30
N THR A 374 8.35 2.80 -0.91
CA THR A 374 9.00 2.55 0.39
C THR A 374 8.31 3.30 1.52
N ASN A 375 7.74 4.46 1.23
CA ASN A 375 7.05 5.30 2.20
C ASN A 375 5.55 5.33 1.92
N ILE A 376 4.74 4.94 2.89
CA ILE A 376 3.27 4.88 2.79
C ILE A 376 2.64 5.68 3.94
N PRO A 377 1.40 6.17 3.81
CA PRO A 377 0.70 6.83 4.90
C PRO A 377 0.64 5.97 6.17
N HIS A 378 0.71 6.58 7.35
CA HIS A 378 0.60 5.85 8.63
C HIS A 378 -0.71 5.06 8.74
N SER A 379 -1.79 5.53 8.12
CA SER A 379 -3.06 4.82 8.10
C SER A 379 -2.99 3.41 7.49
N TYR A 380 -2.03 3.14 6.62
CA TYR A 380 -1.83 1.81 6.05
C TYR A 380 -1.22 0.81 7.04
N LEU A 381 -0.67 1.31 8.15
CA LEU A 381 -0.09 0.49 9.23
C LEU A 381 -1.06 0.23 10.38
N TYR A 382 -2.25 0.83 10.36
CA TYR A 382 -3.18 0.75 11.50
C TYR A 382 -3.59 -0.69 11.83
N ALA A 383 -3.79 -1.49 10.82
CA ALA A 383 -4.15 -2.90 10.99
C ALA A 383 -3.07 -3.69 11.68
N GLU A 384 -1.86 -3.59 11.17
CA GLU A 384 -0.69 -4.30 11.70
C GLU A 384 -0.30 -3.78 13.08
N ALA A 385 -0.44 -2.45 13.32
CA ALA A 385 -0.21 -1.87 14.63
C ALA A 385 -1.24 -2.33 15.66
N ALA A 386 -2.52 -2.48 15.27
CA ALA A 386 -3.56 -3.02 16.14
C ALA A 386 -3.34 -4.50 16.45
N ASP A 387 -2.93 -5.31 15.47
CA ASP A 387 -2.60 -6.72 15.68
C ASP A 387 -1.43 -6.88 16.66
N ARG A 388 -0.35 -6.10 16.49
CA ARG A 388 0.77 -6.11 17.44
C ARG A 388 0.39 -5.56 18.80
N PHE A 389 -0.48 -4.55 18.87
CA PHE A 389 -1.03 -4.07 20.14
C PHE A 389 -1.66 -5.23 20.92
N ILE A 390 -2.53 -6.00 20.26
CA ILE A 390 -3.19 -7.15 20.89
C ILE A 390 -2.15 -8.19 21.34
N ARG A 391 -1.16 -8.50 20.51
CA ARG A 391 -0.12 -9.48 20.81
C ARG A 391 0.73 -9.13 22.03
N TYR A 392 1.13 -7.86 22.15
CA TYR A 392 2.07 -7.41 23.22
C TYR A 392 1.38 -6.81 24.42
N LEU A 393 0.17 -6.30 24.28
CA LEU A 393 -0.52 -5.51 25.30
C LEU A 393 -1.94 -6.02 25.63
N GLY A 394 -2.47 -6.94 24.84
CA GLY A 394 -3.86 -7.43 24.98
C GLY A 394 -4.12 -8.27 26.24
N ASN A 395 -3.08 -8.65 27.00
CA ASN A 395 -3.21 -9.28 28.31
C ASN A 395 -3.45 -8.27 29.45
N ARG A 396 -3.38 -6.96 29.15
CA ARG A 396 -3.65 -5.87 30.09
C ARG A 396 -5.07 -5.34 29.92
N LYS A 397 -5.62 -4.77 30.97
CA LYS A 397 -6.85 -4.01 30.88
C LYS A 397 -6.65 -2.78 29.99
N VAL A 398 -7.39 -2.66 28.90
CA VAL A 398 -7.24 -1.56 27.93
C VAL A 398 -8.09 -0.39 28.36
N VAL A 399 -7.47 0.79 28.51
CA VAL A 399 -8.15 2.02 28.91
C VAL A 399 -7.85 3.14 27.92
N PHE A 400 -8.88 3.55 27.17
CA PHE A 400 -8.78 4.70 26.28
C PHE A 400 -8.91 6.00 27.06
N LEU A 401 -8.03 6.97 26.77
CA LEU A 401 -8.02 8.30 27.37
C LEU A 401 -8.48 9.32 26.33
N SER A 402 -9.69 9.83 26.47
CA SER A 402 -10.33 10.75 25.53
C SER A 402 -10.35 12.18 26.08
N HIS A 403 -9.51 13.06 25.50
CA HIS A 403 -9.48 14.47 25.86
C HIS A 403 -10.67 15.21 25.22
N THR A 404 -11.44 15.93 26.04
CA THR A 404 -12.58 16.74 25.62
C THR A 404 -12.30 18.23 25.89
N PRO A 405 -12.76 19.17 25.06
CA PRO A 405 -13.71 19.04 23.95
C PRO A 405 -13.08 18.74 22.58
N GLU A 406 -11.78 18.42 22.51
CA GLU A 406 -11.09 18.23 21.25
C GLU A 406 -11.50 16.93 20.57
N GLU A 407 -11.73 16.97 19.25
CA GLU A 407 -11.92 15.76 18.46
C GLU A 407 -10.65 14.91 18.41
N PRO A 408 -10.77 13.58 18.53
CA PRO A 408 -9.65 12.67 18.44
C PRO A 408 -9.01 12.72 17.05
N ASP A 409 -7.73 13.07 16.95
CA ASP A 409 -6.97 13.02 15.70
C ASP A 409 -6.58 11.59 15.29
N LYS A 410 -6.78 10.61 16.19
CA LYS A 410 -6.52 9.18 15.93
C LYS A 410 -7.82 8.35 15.80
N ARG A 411 -8.93 8.98 15.43
CA ARG A 411 -10.26 8.35 15.35
C ARG A 411 -10.23 7.05 14.55
N ASP A 412 -9.60 7.05 13.37
CA ASP A 412 -9.59 5.87 12.49
C ASP A 412 -8.76 4.72 13.09
N PHE A 413 -7.63 5.05 13.68
CA PHE A 413 -6.81 4.04 14.38
C PHE A 413 -7.55 3.46 15.59
N ILE A 414 -8.13 4.33 16.44
CA ILE A 414 -8.88 3.91 17.62
C ILE A 414 -10.09 3.08 17.24
N GLY A 415 -10.81 3.47 16.19
CA GLY A 415 -11.94 2.69 15.65
C GLY A 415 -11.50 1.28 15.24
N GLY A 416 -10.45 1.19 14.44
CA GLY A 416 -9.89 -0.10 14.02
C GLY A 416 -9.37 -0.93 15.20
N LEU A 417 -8.70 -0.31 16.17
CA LEU A 417 -8.22 -1.03 17.36
C LEU A 417 -9.39 -1.56 18.21
N LYS A 418 -10.46 -0.78 18.41
CA LYS A 418 -11.68 -1.23 19.12
C LYS A 418 -12.34 -2.41 18.40
N GLU A 419 -12.40 -2.40 17.06
CA GLU A 419 -12.92 -3.53 16.28
C GLU A 419 -12.06 -4.79 16.48
N GLU A 420 -10.74 -4.68 16.47
CA GLU A 420 -9.85 -5.83 16.71
C GLU A 420 -9.93 -6.35 18.15
N LEU A 421 -10.02 -5.46 19.15
CA LEU A 421 -10.24 -5.85 20.55
C LEU A 421 -11.55 -6.63 20.72
N ASN A 422 -12.64 -6.14 20.10
CA ASN A 422 -13.91 -6.85 20.11
C ASN A 422 -13.82 -8.22 19.43
N ARG A 423 -13.09 -8.32 18.32
CA ARG A 423 -12.86 -9.61 17.61
C ARG A 423 -12.06 -10.58 18.46
N ALA A 424 -11.09 -10.06 19.22
CA ALA A 424 -10.28 -10.85 20.16
C ALA A 424 -10.97 -11.12 21.50
N HIS A 425 -12.22 -10.64 21.71
CA HIS A 425 -12.97 -10.70 22.98
C HIS A 425 -12.24 -10.03 24.16
N ILE A 426 -11.49 -8.96 23.90
CA ILE A 426 -10.80 -8.16 24.91
C ILE A 426 -11.67 -6.96 25.26
N ALA A 427 -12.09 -6.87 26.53
CA ALA A 427 -12.85 -5.74 27.04
C ALA A 427 -11.97 -4.49 27.16
N TYR A 428 -12.56 -3.33 26.92
CA TYR A 428 -11.89 -2.04 27.11
C TYR A 428 -12.79 -1.05 27.82
N HIS A 429 -12.18 -0.03 28.42
CA HIS A 429 -12.83 1.07 29.10
C HIS A 429 -12.45 2.39 28.45
N GLU A 430 -13.22 3.44 28.69
CA GLU A 430 -12.94 4.79 28.20
C GLU A 430 -13.11 5.80 29.32
N ILE A 431 -12.05 6.58 29.57
CA ILE A 431 -12.05 7.70 30.50
C ILE A 431 -12.02 8.99 29.69
N LYS A 432 -13.03 9.83 29.89
CA LYS A 432 -13.09 11.18 29.32
C LYS A 432 -12.55 12.19 30.32
N PHE A 433 -11.70 13.10 29.86
CA PHE A 433 -11.10 14.13 30.71
C PHE A 433 -10.99 15.48 29.98
N GLY A 434 -10.96 16.56 30.73
CA GLY A 434 -10.75 17.93 30.25
C GLY A 434 -9.31 18.39 30.45
N ASN A 435 -9.16 19.49 31.20
CA ASN A 435 -7.83 20.02 31.50
C ASN A 435 -7.07 19.22 32.57
N GLU A 436 -7.76 18.36 33.29
CA GLU A 436 -7.18 17.49 34.33
C GLU A 436 -7.68 16.06 34.14
N LEU A 437 -6.76 15.10 34.32
CA LEU A 437 -7.03 13.69 34.33
C LEU A 437 -6.88 13.16 35.76
N ASN A 438 -7.98 12.73 36.38
CA ASN A 438 -7.91 12.11 37.69
C ASN A 438 -8.13 10.60 37.55
N LEU A 439 -7.04 9.84 37.65
CA LEU A 439 -7.07 8.37 37.57
C LEU A 439 -7.34 7.72 38.91
N LEU A 440 -7.08 8.41 40.03
CA LEU A 440 -7.23 7.84 41.37
C LEU A 440 -8.71 7.68 41.79
N ASP A 441 -9.59 8.45 41.19
CA ASP A 441 -11.04 8.36 41.43
C ASP A 441 -11.73 7.33 40.51
N GLN A 442 -10.96 6.55 39.72
CA GLN A 442 -11.46 5.56 38.77
C GLN A 442 -11.40 4.11 39.34
N ASP A 443 -11.67 3.95 40.64
CA ASP A 443 -11.55 2.65 41.32
C ASP A 443 -12.32 1.52 40.63
N SER A 444 -13.50 1.81 40.10
CA SER A 444 -14.31 0.82 39.37
C SER A 444 -13.65 0.28 38.08
N ILE A 445 -12.80 1.09 37.45
CA ILE A 445 -12.05 0.70 36.24
C ILE A 445 -10.71 0.05 36.62
N LEU A 446 -10.07 0.54 37.69
CA LEU A 446 -8.70 0.15 38.06
C LEU A 446 -8.68 -1.00 39.09
N ALA A 447 -9.81 -1.29 39.74
CA ALA A 447 -9.94 -2.44 40.62
C ALA A 447 -9.65 -3.75 39.86
N ASP A 448 -9.16 -4.74 40.55
CA ASP A 448 -8.89 -6.10 40.04
C ASP A 448 -7.96 -6.18 38.79
N ALA A 449 -7.27 -5.09 38.45
CA ALA A 449 -6.31 -5.10 37.36
C ALA A 449 -4.91 -5.49 37.86
N SER A 450 -4.31 -6.50 37.24
CA SER A 450 -2.89 -6.82 37.42
C SER A 450 -1.99 -6.03 36.46
N GLY A 451 -2.55 -5.59 35.33
CA GLY A 451 -1.88 -4.77 34.33
C GLY A 451 -2.87 -3.89 33.57
N ILE A 452 -2.42 -2.69 33.21
CA ILE A 452 -3.22 -1.70 32.49
C ILE A 452 -2.39 -1.13 31.36
N VAL A 453 -3.02 -0.95 30.18
CA VAL A 453 -2.46 -0.16 29.11
C VAL A 453 -3.35 1.05 28.83
N PHE A 454 -2.77 2.24 28.95
CA PHE A 454 -3.43 3.48 28.59
C PHE A 454 -3.20 3.82 27.12
N VAL A 455 -4.28 4.14 26.41
CA VAL A 455 -4.29 4.47 24.97
C VAL A 455 -4.97 5.82 24.80
N PRO A 456 -4.23 6.93 24.67
CA PRO A 456 -4.84 8.23 24.41
C PRO A 456 -5.45 8.25 23.00
N THR A 457 -6.58 8.93 22.83
CA THR A 457 -7.27 9.04 21.52
C THR A 457 -6.68 10.15 20.63
N SER A 458 -5.62 10.81 21.09
CA SER A 458 -4.93 11.90 20.38
C SER A 458 -3.42 11.79 20.55
N ALA A 459 -2.68 12.08 19.48
CA ALA A 459 -1.21 12.13 19.47
C ALA A 459 -0.65 13.53 19.80
N LYS A 460 -1.51 14.53 20.02
CA LYS A 460 -1.07 15.91 20.25
C LYS A 460 -0.21 16.03 21.51
N LYS A 461 0.86 16.85 21.44
CA LYS A 461 1.75 17.13 22.58
C LYS A 461 0.98 17.60 23.83
N LYS A 462 -0.04 18.44 23.64
CA LYS A 462 -0.91 18.89 24.73
C LYS A 462 -1.54 17.72 25.49
N VAL A 463 -2.06 16.72 24.79
CA VAL A 463 -2.66 15.54 25.42
C VAL A 463 -1.61 14.73 26.15
N LEU A 464 -0.44 14.51 25.53
CA LEU A 464 0.69 13.84 26.17
C LEU A 464 1.06 14.51 27.50
N SER A 465 1.20 15.83 27.54
CA SER A 465 1.55 16.58 28.75
C SER A 465 0.49 16.46 29.86
N LEU A 466 -0.78 16.30 29.50
CA LEU A 466 -1.88 16.18 30.47
C LEU A 466 -1.98 14.76 31.07
N ILE A 467 -1.52 13.72 30.38
CA ILE A 467 -1.72 12.34 30.81
C ILE A 467 -0.51 11.75 31.56
N VAL A 468 0.71 12.22 31.24
CA VAL A 468 1.95 11.61 31.77
C VAL A 468 2.00 11.66 33.27
N ALA A 469 1.91 12.84 33.89
CA ALA A 469 2.02 13.01 35.35
C ALA A 469 0.91 12.26 36.12
N PRO A 470 -0.38 12.28 35.71
CA PRO A 470 -1.40 11.43 36.36
C PRO A 470 -1.14 9.93 36.31
N ILE A 471 -0.62 9.42 35.18
CA ILE A 471 -0.28 7.99 35.05
C ILE A 471 0.93 7.65 35.93
N GLU A 472 1.95 8.52 35.99
CA GLU A 472 3.08 8.35 36.93
C GLU A 472 2.62 8.33 38.38
N SER A 473 1.76 9.28 38.79
CA SER A 473 1.19 9.32 40.14
C SER A 473 0.40 8.06 40.47
N LEU A 474 -0.36 7.53 39.52
CA LEU A 474 -1.04 6.25 39.69
C LEU A 474 -0.04 5.12 39.92
N LYS A 475 1.03 5.05 39.13
CA LYS A 475 2.07 4.02 39.22
C LYS A 475 2.81 4.08 40.56
N GLU A 476 3.08 5.28 41.08
CA GLU A 476 3.71 5.45 42.41
C GLU A 476 2.83 4.93 43.56
N LYS A 477 1.51 5.19 43.45
CA LYS A 477 0.53 4.74 44.44
C LYS A 477 0.16 3.25 44.34
N ARG A 478 0.24 2.71 43.13
CA ARG A 478 -0.10 1.34 42.79
C ARG A 478 1.12 0.65 42.14
N ALA A 479 2.18 0.51 42.93
CA ALA A 479 3.42 -0.15 42.49
C ALA A 479 3.23 -1.63 42.09
N ASP A 480 2.12 -2.24 42.50
CA ASP A 480 1.67 -3.58 42.12
C ASP A 480 1.17 -3.68 40.66
N LEU A 481 0.76 -2.55 40.06
CA LEU A 481 0.23 -2.55 38.70
C LEU A 481 1.33 -2.53 37.63
N ASP A 482 1.23 -3.45 36.67
CA ASP A 482 2.01 -3.38 35.42
C ASP A 482 1.37 -2.36 34.47
N ILE A 483 1.86 -1.12 34.51
CA ILE A 483 1.34 -0.02 33.69
C ILE A 483 2.15 0.10 32.41
N ALA A 484 1.45 0.18 31.28
CA ALA A 484 1.99 0.51 29.97
C ALA A 484 1.26 1.73 29.37
N LEU A 485 1.98 2.51 28.60
CA LEU A 485 1.44 3.61 27.79
C LEU A 485 1.62 3.27 26.32
N PHE A 486 0.55 3.34 25.53
CA PHE A 486 0.62 3.22 24.08
C PHE A 486 0.51 4.56 23.42
N GLY A 487 1.45 4.85 22.50
CA GLY A 487 1.48 6.12 21.78
C GLY A 487 1.68 5.96 20.28
N TYR A 488 2.05 7.05 19.63
CA TYR A 488 1.98 7.23 18.19
C TYR A 488 3.33 7.65 17.59
N PRO A 489 3.51 7.50 16.25
CA PRO A 489 4.74 7.90 15.58
C PRO A 489 5.15 9.35 15.84
N GLU A 490 4.18 10.26 16.00
CA GLU A 490 4.40 11.67 16.27
C GLU A 490 5.16 11.93 17.59
N TRP A 491 5.03 11.01 18.54
CA TRP A 491 5.71 11.12 19.84
C TRP A 491 7.22 10.87 19.76
N LEU A 492 7.72 10.33 18.66
CA LEU A 492 9.15 10.18 18.45
C LEU A 492 9.89 11.53 18.48
N THR A 493 9.23 12.61 18.05
CA THR A 493 9.77 13.98 18.15
C THR A 493 9.77 14.52 19.57
N GLN A 494 9.01 13.89 20.48
CA GLN A 494 8.91 14.28 21.89
C GLN A 494 9.85 13.44 22.79
N VAL A 495 10.48 12.39 22.25
CA VAL A 495 11.38 11.51 23.03
C VAL A 495 12.46 12.28 23.80
N PRO A 496 13.14 13.32 23.23
CA PRO A 496 14.14 14.05 24.01
C PRO A 496 13.60 14.71 25.28
N GLU A 497 12.33 15.11 25.29
CA GLU A 497 11.67 15.80 26.39
C GLU A 497 11.05 14.82 27.40
N TYR A 498 10.51 13.68 26.91
CA TYR A 498 9.74 12.71 27.73
C TYR A 498 10.43 11.36 27.87
N LEU A 499 11.74 11.27 27.63
CA LEU A 499 12.46 9.99 27.63
C LEU A 499 12.34 9.23 28.94
N ASN A 500 12.49 9.93 30.07
CA ASN A 500 12.42 9.32 31.39
C ASN A 500 11.02 8.82 31.73
N GLU A 501 10.01 9.61 31.37
CA GLU A 501 8.60 9.28 31.55
C GLU A 501 8.22 8.08 30.68
N PHE A 502 8.69 8.05 29.42
CA PHE A 502 8.45 6.89 28.55
C PHE A 502 9.07 5.62 29.10
N TYR A 503 10.26 5.69 29.68
CA TYR A 503 10.85 4.54 30.38
C TYR A 503 10.01 4.12 31.60
N LYS A 504 9.67 5.04 32.47
CA LYS A 504 8.88 4.76 33.67
C LYS A 504 7.52 4.13 33.32
N LEU A 505 6.85 4.62 32.27
CA LEU A 505 5.52 4.19 31.86
C LEU A 505 5.53 2.98 30.93
N ASN A 506 6.67 2.32 30.72
CA ASN A 506 6.78 1.17 29.81
C ASN A 506 6.10 1.47 28.47
N THR A 507 6.53 2.57 27.83
CA THR A 507 5.82 3.14 26.68
C THR A 507 6.09 2.35 25.41
N TYR A 508 5.03 2.11 24.64
CA TYR A 508 5.08 1.49 23.33
C TYR A 508 4.67 2.49 22.25
N LEU A 509 5.52 2.65 21.25
CA LEU A 509 5.22 3.44 20.04
C LEU A 509 5.31 2.53 18.82
N TYR A 510 4.66 2.92 17.74
CA TYR A 510 4.90 2.29 16.45
C TYR A 510 5.40 3.31 15.43
N SER A 511 6.32 2.91 14.56
CA SER A 511 6.84 3.78 13.52
C SER A 511 7.47 2.99 12.38
N ARG A 512 7.50 3.58 11.19
CA ARG A 512 8.27 3.04 10.06
C ARG A 512 9.75 3.36 10.12
N PHE A 513 10.09 4.41 10.82
CA PHE A 513 11.45 4.93 10.92
C PHE A 513 11.83 5.01 12.38
N TYR A 514 12.88 4.29 12.74
CA TYR A 514 13.45 4.45 14.07
C TYR A 514 14.91 4.01 14.08
N ALA A 515 15.83 4.95 14.32
CA ALA A 515 17.21 4.69 14.63
C ALA A 515 17.42 4.93 16.14
N ASN A 516 17.82 3.90 16.86
CA ASN A 516 18.11 4.04 18.28
C ASN A 516 19.46 4.76 18.44
N PRO A 517 19.51 5.97 19.01
CA PRO A 517 20.77 6.74 19.13
C PRO A 517 21.79 6.10 20.05
N PHE A 518 21.38 5.12 20.87
CA PHE A 518 22.26 4.41 21.81
C PHE A 518 22.88 3.14 21.22
N GLU A 519 22.39 2.66 20.07
CA GLU A 519 22.95 1.50 19.39
C GLU A 519 24.28 1.81 18.69
N GLU A 520 25.20 0.85 18.72
CA GLU A 520 26.54 1.04 18.15
C GLU A 520 26.53 1.23 16.62
N ASP A 521 25.62 0.60 15.92
CA ASP A 521 25.48 0.77 14.47
C ASP A 521 25.08 2.20 14.11
N THR A 522 24.14 2.78 14.87
CA THR A 522 23.73 4.18 14.70
C THR A 522 24.90 5.12 14.97
N LYS A 523 25.59 4.94 16.10
CA LYS A 523 26.76 5.75 16.47
C LYS A 523 27.88 5.62 15.45
N THR A 524 28.16 4.42 14.98
CA THR A 524 29.20 4.14 13.98
C THR A 524 28.86 4.81 12.65
N PHE A 525 27.60 4.74 12.24
CA PHE A 525 27.16 5.44 11.03
C PHE A 525 27.35 6.95 11.15
N HIS A 526 26.94 7.58 12.25
CA HIS A 526 27.12 9.01 12.50
C HIS A 526 28.60 9.42 12.44
N LYS A 527 29.49 8.66 13.09
CA LYS A 527 30.95 8.92 13.04
C LYS A 527 31.49 8.82 11.61
N ARG A 528 31.06 7.80 10.85
CA ARG A 528 31.48 7.64 9.46
C ARG A 528 30.94 8.73 8.56
N PHE A 529 29.70 9.15 8.75
CA PHE A 529 29.09 10.25 8.00
C PHE A 529 29.84 11.56 8.24
N LEU A 530 30.09 11.91 9.51
CA LEU A 530 30.88 13.08 9.89
C LEU A 530 32.29 13.02 9.27
N TYR A 531 32.94 11.87 9.32
CA TYR A 531 34.27 11.69 8.74
C TYR A 531 34.28 11.89 7.20
N TRP A 532 33.25 11.38 6.49
CA TRP A 532 33.21 11.46 5.03
C TRP A 532 32.82 12.85 4.51
N TYR A 533 31.92 13.52 5.19
CA TYR A 533 31.30 14.75 4.68
C TYR A 533 31.64 16.00 5.51
N ASN A 534 32.41 15.83 6.57
CA ASN A 534 32.81 16.92 7.49
C ASN A 534 31.65 17.80 7.97
N LYS A 535 30.48 17.17 8.19
CA LYS A 535 29.27 17.80 8.71
C LYS A 535 28.42 16.78 9.46
N ASP A 536 27.63 17.27 10.41
CA ASP A 536 26.59 16.47 11.04
C ASP A 536 25.41 16.27 10.07
N MET A 537 24.61 15.21 10.33
CA MET A 537 23.37 15.00 9.60
C MET A 537 22.32 16.03 10.01
N ILE A 538 21.48 16.42 9.05
CA ILE A 538 20.34 17.31 9.31
C ILE A 538 19.37 16.61 10.26
N ASN A 539 18.91 17.34 11.29
CA ASN A 539 17.91 16.82 12.20
C ASN A 539 16.54 16.78 11.51
N ALA A 540 16.17 15.62 11.03
CA ALA A 540 14.91 15.34 10.34
C ALA A 540 14.36 13.96 10.75
N SER A 541 13.06 13.76 10.58
CA SER A 541 12.42 12.46 10.80
C SER A 541 11.60 12.08 9.55
N PRO A 542 12.06 11.06 8.79
CA PRO A 542 13.28 10.25 8.96
C PRO A 542 14.57 11.05 8.74
N GLN A 543 15.72 10.56 9.26
CA GLN A 543 17.03 11.05 8.90
C GLN A 543 17.37 10.60 7.48
N TYR A 544 17.62 11.54 6.57
CA TYR A 544 17.72 11.23 5.13
C TYR A 544 18.99 10.44 4.79
N ALA A 545 20.11 10.68 5.48
CA ALA A 545 21.31 9.89 5.28
C ALA A 545 21.10 8.40 5.63
N LEU A 546 20.45 8.13 6.76
CA LEU A 546 20.10 6.77 7.16
C LEU A 546 19.10 6.13 6.19
N LEU A 547 18.11 6.89 5.72
CA LEU A 547 17.14 6.43 4.74
C LEU A 547 17.81 6.03 3.42
N GLY A 548 18.77 6.84 2.95
CA GLY A 548 19.56 6.53 1.76
C GLY A 548 20.43 5.29 1.94
N PHE A 549 21.07 5.16 3.10
CA PHE A 549 21.88 3.99 3.44
C PHE A 549 21.03 2.71 3.45
N ASP A 550 19.94 2.70 4.20
CA ASP A 550 19.06 1.53 4.32
C ASP A 550 18.45 1.13 2.97
N THR A 551 18.03 2.12 2.15
CA THR A 551 17.55 1.87 0.78
C THR A 551 18.61 1.24 -0.08
N GLY A 552 19.84 1.78 -0.05
CA GLY A 552 20.98 1.24 -0.79
C GLY A 552 21.33 -0.18 -0.37
N ILE A 553 21.45 -0.44 0.93
CA ILE A 553 21.74 -1.78 1.46
C ILE A 553 20.69 -2.79 1.00
N TYR A 554 19.40 -2.47 1.11
CA TYR A 554 18.34 -3.40 0.75
C TYR A 554 18.32 -3.70 -0.75
N PHE A 555 18.12 -2.67 -1.59
CA PHE A 555 17.89 -2.87 -3.02
C PHE A 555 19.12 -3.39 -3.75
N LEU A 556 20.32 -2.88 -3.43
CA LEU A 556 21.54 -3.32 -4.09
C LEU A 556 21.94 -4.75 -3.68
N SER A 557 21.72 -5.14 -2.41
CA SER A 557 21.90 -6.54 -1.98
C SER A 557 20.89 -7.46 -2.67
N ALA A 558 19.63 -7.05 -2.74
CA ALA A 558 18.58 -7.82 -3.39
C ALA A 558 18.90 -8.08 -4.88
N ILE A 559 19.28 -7.03 -5.61
CA ILE A 559 19.64 -7.15 -7.03
C ILE A 559 20.91 -8.00 -7.20
N ARG A 560 21.90 -7.85 -6.33
CA ARG A 560 23.13 -8.65 -6.38
C ARG A 560 22.85 -10.14 -6.25
N GLU A 561 21.99 -10.52 -5.31
CA GLU A 561 21.74 -11.91 -4.98
C GLU A 561 20.67 -12.56 -5.86
N HIS A 562 19.67 -11.80 -6.26
CA HIS A 562 18.49 -12.31 -6.93
C HIS A 562 18.16 -11.64 -8.26
N GLY A 563 18.99 -10.71 -8.77
CA GLY A 563 18.72 -9.97 -10.01
C GLY A 563 17.51 -9.04 -9.92
N LYS A 564 17.00 -8.58 -11.06
CA LYS A 564 15.91 -7.59 -11.13
C LYS A 564 14.56 -8.09 -10.56
N ASN A 565 14.33 -9.41 -10.56
CA ASN A 565 13.06 -10.01 -10.13
C ASN A 565 13.09 -10.49 -8.66
N PHE A 566 13.86 -9.81 -7.81
CA PHE A 566 14.08 -10.16 -6.41
C PHE A 566 12.81 -10.07 -5.53
N ALA A 567 11.78 -9.36 -5.95
CA ALA A 567 10.65 -8.99 -5.10
C ALA A 567 9.83 -10.15 -4.52
N SER A 568 9.95 -11.36 -5.11
CA SER A 568 9.34 -12.59 -4.60
C SER A 568 10.23 -13.38 -3.64
N GLN A 569 11.43 -12.87 -3.34
CA GLN A 569 12.44 -13.55 -2.54
C GLN A 569 12.49 -12.98 -1.11
N ASP A 570 12.92 -13.80 -0.17
CA ASP A 570 13.24 -13.35 1.19
C ASP A 570 14.61 -12.66 1.18
N ILE A 571 14.59 -11.35 1.22
CA ILE A 571 15.81 -10.54 1.13
C ILE A 571 16.40 -10.32 2.51
N ARG A 572 17.56 -10.92 2.76
CA ARG A 572 18.32 -10.79 4.01
C ARG A 572 19.72 -10.23 3.73
N PRO A 573 19.86 -8.90 3.63
CA PRO A 573 21.17 -8.30 3.45
C PRO A 573 22.14 -8.68 4.57
N SER A 574 23.41 -8.85 4.21
CA SER A 574 24.48 -9.14 5.17
C SER A 574 24.86 -7.94 6.06
N ILE A 575 24.37 -6.75 5.73
CA ILE A 575 24.53 -5.51 6.50
C ILE A 575 23.17 -5.14 7.04
N ASP A 576 23.09 -4.92 8.35
CA ASP A 576 21.85 -4.50 9.00
C ASP A 576 21.46 -3.08 8.59
N ARG A 577 20.15 -2.89 8.43
CA ARG A 577 19.53 -1.59 8.23
C ARG A 577 19.38 -0.90 9.58
N ILE A 578 19.62 0.40 9.61
CA ILE A 578 19.71 1.16 10.86
C ILE A 578 18.35 1.76 11.24
N GLN A 579 17.73 2.51 10.33
CA GLN A 579 16.50 3.28 10.60
C GLN A 579 15.26 2.64 10.00
N THR A 580 15.37 2.10 8.79
CA THR A 580 14.22 1.67 7.97
C THR A 580 14.33 0.19 7.64
N ASP A 581 13.27 -0.55 7.84
CA ASP A 581 13.18 -1.92 7.36
C ASP A 581 12.28 -2.03 6.12
N PHE A 582 12.44 -3.13 5.38
CA PHE A 582 11.68 -3.34 4.16
C PHE A 582 11.06 -4.75 4.16
N SER A 583 9.75 -4.76 4.01
CA SER A 583 8.92 -5.94 3.77
C SER A 583 7.92 -5.59 2.68
N PHE A 584 8.26 -5.90 1.46
CA PHE A 584 7.47 -5.50 0.31
C PHE A 584 6.36 -6.49 0.01
N GLN A 585 5.14 -5.97 -0.10
CA GLN A 585 3.98 -6.72 -0.53
C GLN A 585 3.43 -6.11 -1.81
N ARG A 586 3.14 -6.96 -2.80
CA ARG A 586 2.48 -6.53 -4.04
C ARG A 586 1.04 -6.10 -3.73
N VAL A 587 0.59 -4.98 -4.30
CA VAL A 587 -0.75 -4.44 -4.04
C VAL A 587 -1.85 -5.31 -4.69
N ASN A 588 -1.61 -5.71 -5.95
CA ASN A 588 -2.45 -6.66 -6.70
C ASN A 588 -1.60 -7.37 -7.77
N ASN A 589 -2.17 -8.26 -8.57
CA ASN A 589 -1.41 -9.10 -9.50
C ASN A 589 -0.62 -8.34 -10.58
N TRP A 590 -0.98 -7.09 -10.89
CA TRP A 590 -0.33 -6.25 -11.92
C TRP A 590 0.36 -5.01 -11.37
N SER A 591 0.28 -4.76 -10.08
CA SER A 591 0.79 -3.55 -9.43
C SER A 591 2.26 -3.67 -9.01
N GLY A 592 2.79 -2.59 -8.50
CA GLY A 592 4.04 -2.54 -7.77
C GLY A 592 3.92 -3.04 -6.33
N PHE A 593 4.87 -2.63 -5.51
CA PHE A 593 5.05 -3.11 -4.15
C PHE A 593 4.99 -1.97 -3.16
N ILE A 594 4.30 -2.20 -2.03
CA ILE A 594 4.29 -1.29 -0.89
C ILE A 594 5.09 -1.89 0.27
N ASN A 595 5.85 -1.06 0.95
CA ASN A 595 6.57 -1.46 2.16
C ASN A 595 5.59 -1.55 3.34
N LYS A 596 5.45 -2.74 3.91
CA LYS A 596 4.61 -3.03 5.08
C LYS A 596 5.39 -3.04 6.39
N SER A 597 6.72 -2.91 6.31
CA SER A 597 7.57 -2.95 7.49
C SER A 597 7.35 -1.76 8.40
N PHE A 598 7.34 -2.01 9.69
CA PHE A 598 7.34 -1.01 10.74
C PHE A 598 7.91 -1.60 12.02
N TYR A 599 8.22 -0.74 12.98
CA TYR A 599 8.71 -1.13 14.29
C TYR A 599 7.67 -0.90 15.37
N PHE A 600 7.65 -1.80 16.33
CA PHE A 600 7.14 -1.52 17.66
C PHE A 600 8.32 -1.14 18.54
N ILE A 601 8.30 0.04 19.12
CA ILE A 601 9.39 0.59 19.92
C ILE A 601 8.93 0.60 21.36
N ASN A 602 9.63 -0.13 22.22
CA ASN A 602 9.29 -0.21 23.63
C ASN A 602 10.39 0.45 24.48
N PHE A 603 10.02 1.50 25.18
CA PHE A 603 10.82 2.14 26.21
C PHE A 603 10.59 1.41 27.53
N THR A 604 11.50 0.53 27.90
CA THR A 604 11.31 -0.36 29.03
C THR A 604 11.67 0.30 30.38
N PRO A 605 11.06 -0.10 31.50
CA PRO A 605 11.40 0.39 32.84
C PRO A 605 12.86 0.18 33.26
N ASN A 606 13.59 -0.69 32.55
CA ASN A 606 15.03 -0.92 32.77
C ASN A 606 15.91 0.07 31.98
N PHE A 607 15.37 1.19 31.52
CA PHE A 607 16.07 2.23 30.76
C PHE A 607 16.70 1.69 29.46
N THR A 608 16.04 0.72 28.81
CA THR A 608 16.43 0.21 27.51
C THR A 608 15.35 0.47 26.49
N ILE A 609 15.76 0.67 25.22
CA ILE A 609 14.83 0.80 24.10
C ILE A 609 14.90 -0.49 23.30
N ARG A 610 13.78 -1.16 23.17
CA ARG A 610 13.64 -2.37 22.35
C ARG A 610 13.01 -2.01 21.02
N LYS A 611 13.72 -2.24 19.94
CA LYS A 611 13.22 -2.14 18.57
C LYS A 611 12.72 -3.52 18.16
N ILE A 612 11.41 -3.72 18.25
CA ILE A 612 10.77 -5.01 17.97
C ILE A 612 10.44 -5.00 16.46
N ARG A 613 11.17 -5.83 15.71
CA ARG A 613 10.87 -6.24 14.34
C ARG A 613 9.87 -7.41 14.40
N GLU A 614 9.32 -7.85 13.27
CA GLU A 614 8.39 -9.02 13.24
C GLU A 614 8.83 -10.21 14.07
#